data_ea3b0073a5e06f2b0d01bbdf30af2d92
#
_entry.id   ea3b0073a5e06f2b0d01bbdf30af2d92
#
_cell.length_a   1.000
_cell.length_b   1.000
_cell.length_c   1.000
_cell.angle_alpha   90.00
_cell.angle_beta   90.00
_cell.angle_gamma   90.00
#
_symmetry.space_group_name_H-M   'P 1'
#
loop_
_entity.id
_entity.type
_entity.pdbx_description
1 polymer ?
#
loop_
_entity_poly.entity_id
_entity_poly.type
_entity_poly.pdbx_seq_one_letter_code
_entity_poly.pdbx_strand_id
1 'polypeptide(L)'
;MNESDTRLKLIDPAIMESWDRNTQVFTEYFFTSGEIVVRGSMVTRKDKKKADYLLMYAPGIPIAIVEAKDTEHTVDAGLQQGMGYAQLLDIPFAYSSNGKGFVEHDFLTGKERTLAMDEFPAPAELWTRYSKAKGLEHPYSQEIVTAPYYQEHGGNHPRYYQCIAINRTLEAIARGKNRILLVMATGTGKTFTAFQIVHRLRQTTEVRKVLYLADRNILVDQTIDGDFKPLKRVTTKVVGRKLDSAYEVYFSLYQQLVGENGEEIFREFDSEFFDLIIVDECHRGSAAADSAWRKVLEYFNCAIQIGMTATPKETEEVSNITYFGEPVYTYSLKQGIEDGFLAPYKVIRPKLNVDIYGYRTEEGTVDDRGEALPKRVFEKQDFDSEIVIKERYEEVAKRITQFLKETDRYSKTIVFCVDIEHAENMRRALVNENADIVRDHPTYIMKITGDDREGKAQLDNFIDPDEKYPTIVTTSKLLTTGVNCKTCKVVVLDNKFGEHGMTEFKQIIGRGTRICEDYDKLYFTILDFRDASRLFADPEFDGEPVVVFEPNPGDPIADPGPGGNGGSPVPPPPPIVDPPVLPPDDPSSHVKYHVHGADVYVVSEMVQYYSSDGLLVTESLK
;
A
#
# COMPACT_ATOMS: atom_id res chain seq x y z
N MET A 1 12.29 -23.75 -38.06
CA MET A 1 11.74 -22.38 -38.23
C MET A 1 11.89 -21.73 -36.86
N ASN A 2 12.41 -20.51 -36.80
CA ASN A 2 12.56 -19.84 -35.50
C ASN A 2 11.20 -19.44 -34.90
N GLU A 3 11.16 -19.06 -33.65
CA GLU A 3 9.94 -18.75 -32.92
C GLU A 3 9.12 -17.62 -33.56
N SER A 4 9.76 -16.52 -33.98
CA SER A 4 9.10 -15.39 -34.63
C SER A 4 8.43 -15.80 -35.96
N ASP A 5 9.13 -16.61 -36.77
CA ASP A 5 8.58 -17.15 -38.00
C ASP A 5 7.44 -18.14 -37.75
N THR A 6 7.55 -18.96 -36.69
CA THR A 6 6.51 -19.91 -36.26
C THR A 6 5.25 -19.17 -35.86
N ARG A 7 5.40 -18.11 -35.07
CA ARG A 7 4.28 -17.24 -34.69
C ARG A 7 3.60 -16.65 -35.91
N LEU A 8 4.34 -15.92 -36.73
CA LEU A 8 3.79 -15.16 -37.86
C LEU A 8 3.12 -16.06 -38.92
N LYS A 9 3.72 -17.22 -39.22
CA LYS A 9 3.32 -18.05 -40.37
C LYS A 9 2.32 -19.16 -39.99
N LEU A 10 2.32 -19.60 -38.73
CA LEU A 10 1.54 -20.76 -38.31
C LEU A 10 0.55 -20.44 -37.17
N ILE A 11 1.04 -19.80 -36.09
CA ILE A 11 0.20 -19.57 -34.90
C ILE A 11 -0.75 -18.41 -35.10
N ASP A 12 -0.27 -17.26 -35.62
CA ASP A 12 -1.11 -16.08 -35.89
C ASP A 12 -2.31 -16.41 -36.77
N PRO A 13 -2.15 -17.11 -37.93
CA PRO A 13 -3.29 -17.45 -38.78
C PRO A 13 -4.33 -18.32 -38.07
N ALA A 14 -3.87 -19.31 -37.26
CA ALA A 14 -4.78 -20.21 -36.56
C ALA A 14 -5.60 -19.49 -35.48
N ILE A 15 -4.97 -18.59 -34.70
CA ILE A 15 -5.69 -17.78 -33.70
C ILE A 15 -6.64 -16.81 -34.39
N MET A 16 -6.18 -16.10 -35.41
CA MET A 16 -6.93 -15.04 -36.09
C MET A 16 -8.05 -15.55 -36.98
N GLU A 17 -8.20 -16.85 -37.16
CA GLU A 17 -9.37 -17.41 -37.85
C GLU A 17 -10.67 -17.09 -37.11
N SER A 18 -10.64 -17.07 -35.76
CA SER A 18 -11.82 -16.84 -34.92
C SER A 18 -11.70 -15.63 -33.98
N TRP A 19 -10.52 -15.06 -33.82
CA TRP A 19 -10.24 -13.94 -32.92
C TRP A 19 -9.96 -12.64 -33.66
N ASP A 20 -10.58 -11.54 -33.20
CA ASP A 20 -10.31 -10.21 -33.76
C ASP A 20 -8.91 -9.71 -33.36
N ARG A 21 -8.07 -9.48 -34.40
CA ARG A 21 -6.69 -9.05 -34.22
C ARG A 21 -6.54 -7.73 -33.47
N ASN A 22 -7.48 -6.80 -33.64
CA ASN A 22 -7.34 -5.44 -33.16
C ASN A 22 -7.85 -5.26 -31.73
N THR A 23 -8.83 -6.08 -31.31
CA THR A 23 -9.54 -5.89 -30.05
C THR A 23 -9.36 -7.05 -29.07
N GLN A 24 -9.01 -8.26 -29.56
CA GLN A 24 -8.97 -9.47 -28.73
C GLN A 24 -7.58 -10.10 -28.63
N VAL A 25 -6.66 -9.87 -29.58
CA VAL A 25 -5.34 -10.50 -29.60
C VAL A 25 -4.25 -9.48 -29.29
N PHE A 26 -3.58 -9.67 -28.16
CA PHE A 26 -2.46 -8.83 -27.72
C PHE A 26 -1.18 -9.66 -27.75
N THR A 27 -0.24 -9.28 -28.60
CA THR A 27 1.06 -9.95 -28.72
C THR A 27 2.12 -9.27 -27.90
N GLU A 28 3.12 -10.03 -27.40
CA GLU A 28 4.22 -9.50 -26.56
C GLU A 28 3.68 -8.66 -25.37
N TYR A 29 2.67 -9.19 -24.68
CA TYR A 29 1.96 -8.45 -23.65
C TYR A 29 2.76 -8.42 -22.34
N PHE A 30 3.27 -7.23 -21.99
CA PHE A 30 3.95 -6.99 -20.74
C PHE A 30 2.95 -6.74 -19.61
N PHE A 31 3.04 -7.50 -18.52
CA PHE A 31 2.12 -7.36 -17.38
C PHE A 31 2.79 -6.97 -16.07
N THR A 32 4.12 -7.12 -15.92
CA THR A 32 4.88 -6.57 -14.80
C THR A 32 5.79 -5.44 -15.25
N SER A 33 6.26 -4.64 -14.29
CA SER A 33 7.26 -3.58 -14.56
C SER A 33 8.70 -4.07 -14.37
N GLY A 34 8.88 -5.30 -13.88
CA GLY A 34 10.19 -5.85 -13.50
C GLY A 34 10.59 -5.41 -12.09
N GLU A 35 10.95 -6.37 -11.26
CA GLU A 35 11.37 -6.14 -9.87
C GLU A 35 12.60 -5.23 -9.80
N ILE A 36 12.56 -4.28 -8.87
CA ILE A 36 13.69 -3.41 -8.59
C ILE A 36 14.58 -4.08 -7.55
N VAL A 37 15.83 -4.37 -7.93
CA VAL A 37 16.84 -4.97 -7.06
C VAL A 37 17.84 -3.91 -6.64
N VAL A 38 17.99 -3.73 -5.33
CA VAL A 38 18.92 -2.76 -4.74
C VAL A 38 20.08 -3.52 -4.09
N ARG A 39 21.32 -3.19 -4.47
CA ARG A 39 22.54 -3.75 -3.88
C ARG A 39 23.50 -2.62 -3.53
N GLY A 40 23.54 -2.24 -2.25
CA GLY A 40 24.28 -1.05 -1.82
C GLY A 40 23.74 0.20 -2.50
N SER A 41 24.58 0.94 -3.23
CA SER A 41 24.19 2.11 -4.02
C SER A 41 23.70 1.77 -5.43
N MET A 42 23.90 0.52 -5.89
CA MET A 42 23.48 0.09 -7.22
C MET A 42 22.02 -0.33 -7.22
N VAL A 43 21.28 0.18 -8.19
CA VAL A 43 19.88 -0.17 -8.43
C VAL A 43 19.77 -0.75 -9.84
N THR A 44 19.18 -1.92 -9.94
CA THR A 44 18.91 -2.59 -11.22
C THR A 44 17.46 -3.02 -11.28
N ARG A 45 16.91 -3.16 -12.47
CA ARG A 45 15.57 -3.67 -12.68
C ARG A 45 15.66 -5.00 -13.41
N LYS A 46 14.96 -6.02 -12.93
CA LYS A 46 14.80 -7.30 -13.63
C LYS A 46 13.95 -7.11 -14.89
N ASP A 47 14.03 -8.09 -15.78
CA ASP A 47 13.20 -8.09 -16.98
C ASP A 47 11.72 -8.12 -16.62
N LYS A 48 10.92 -7.42 -17.44
CA LYS A 48 9.46 -7.45 -17.34
C LYS A 48 8.97 -8.82 -17.79
N LYS A 49 8.01 -9.38 -17.05
CA LYS A 49 7.32 -10.58 -17.52
C LYS A 49 6.41 -10.21 -18.68
N LYS A 50 6.45 -11.00 -19.73
CA LYS A 50 5.60 -10.84 -20.91
C LYS A 50 5.07 -12.20 -21.35
N ALA A 51 3.85 -12.22 -21.88
CA ALA A 51 3.26 -13.36 -22.56
C ALA A 51 3.36 -13.15 -24.07
N ASP A 52 3.60 -14.23 -24.83
CA ASP A 52 3.63 -14.15 -26.29
C ASP A 52 2.28 -13.70 -26.86
N TYR A 53 1.18 -14.25 -26.31
CA TYR A 53 -0.17 -13.80 -26.62
C TYR A 53 -1.01 -13.74 -25.34
N LEU A 54 -1.75 -12.65 -25.21
CA LEU A 54 -2.88 -12.51 -24.30
C LEU A 54 -4.15 -12.38 -25.12
N LEU A 55 -5.12 -13.25 -24.88
CA LEU A 55 -6.40 -13.26 -25.56
C LEU A 55 -7.49 -12.73 -24.63
N MET A 56 -8.22 -11.72 -25.09
CA MET A 56 -9.31 -11.10 -24.33
C MET A 56 -10.66 -11.44 -24.96
N TYR A 57 -11.61 -11.88 -24.15
CA TYR A 57 -12.99 -12.05 -24.58
C TYR A 57 -13.62 -10.70 -24.92
N ALA A 58 -13.44 -9.72 -24.06
CA ALA A 58 -13.80 -8.34 -24.23
C ALA A 58 -12.71 -7.44 -23.60
N PRO A 59 -12.66 -6.14 -23.91
CA PRO A 59 -11.66 -5.24 -23.34
C PRO A 59 -11.57 -5.32 -21.81
N GLY A 60 -10.39 -5.69 -21.29
CA GLY A 60 -10.15 -5.88 -19.87
C GLY A 60 -10.64 -7.20 -19.27
N ILE A 61 -11.09 -8.15 -20.10
CA ILE A 61 -11.49 -9.50 -19.68
C ILE A 61 -10.58 -10.52 -20.37
N PRO A 62 -9.39 -10.77 -19.82
CA PRO A 62 -8.47 -11.76 -20.34
C PRO A 62 -9.04 -13.15 -20.11
N ILE A 63 -8.94 -14.04 -21.12
CA ILE A 63 -9.52 -15.37 -21.01
C ILE A 63 -8.52 -16.49 -21.34
N ALA A 64 -7.51 -16.21 -22.16
CA ALA A 64 -6.50 -17.20 -22.49
C ALA A 64 -5.12 -16.57 -22.67
N ILE A 65 -4.08 -17.38 -22.40
CA ILE A 65 -2.67 -17.12 -22.70
C ILE A 65 -2.19 -18.18 -23.68
N VAL A 66 -1.34 -17.78 -24.64
CA VAL A 66 -0.63 -18.71 -25.52
C VAL A 66 0.86 -18.39 -25.48
N GLU A 67 1.67 -19.40 -25.17
CA GLU A 67 3.12 -19.37 -25.27
C GLU A 67 3.58 -20.08 -26.54
N ALA A 68 4.39 -19.38 -27.33
CA ALA A 68 4.91 -19.88 -28.60
C ALA A 68 6.30 -20.50 -28.40
N LYS A 69 6.60 -21.50 -29.20
CA LYS A 69 7.94 -22.09 -29.34
C LYS A 69 8.23 -22.31 -30.82
N ASP A 70 9.49 -22.46 -31.15
CA ASP A 70 9.90 -22.80 -32.51
C ASP A 70 9.49 -24.26 -32.89
N THR A 71 9.52 -24.58 -34.17
CA THR A 71 9.09 -25.87 -34.69
C THR A 71 9.97 -27.05 -34.29
N GLU A 72 11.11 -26.84 -33.64
CA GLU A 72 12.03 -27.89 -33.17
C GLU A 72 11.69 -28.36 -31.76
N HIS A 73 10.99 -27.53 -30.98
CA HIS A 73 10.49 -27.89 -29.67
C HIS A 73 9.21 -28.75 -29.76
N THR A 74 8.86 -29.43 -28.66
CA THR A 74 7.57 -30.10 -28.52
C THR A 74 6.43 -29.10 -28.38
N VAL A 75 5.21 -29.50 -28.70
CA VAL A 75 4.03 -28.59 -28.67
C VAL A 75 3.75 -28.06 -27.26
N ASP A 76 4.09 -28.84 -26.23
CA ASP A 76 3.89 -28.55 -24.81
C ASP A 76 5.07 -27.78 -24.15
N ALA A 77 6.15 -27.53 -24.89
CA ALA A 77 7.37 -26.94 -24.32
C ALA A 77 7.16 -25.58 -23.60
N GLY A 78 6.18 -24.78 -24.02
CA GLY A 78 5.81 -23.50 -23.39
C GLY A 78 4.74 -23.61 -22.32
N LEU A 79 4.10 -24.76 -22.13
CA LEU A 79 2.89 -24.88 -21.35
C LEU A 79 3.06 -24.49 -19.87
N GLN A 80 4.14 -24.95 -19.23
CA GLN A 80 4.41 -24.60 -17.82
C GLN A 80 4.63 -23.10 -17.62
N GLN A 81 5.28 -22.44 -18.56
CA GLN A 81 5.46 -20.99 -18.55
C GLN A 81 4.10 -20.29 -18.70
N GLY A 82 3.29 -20.70 -19.67
CA GLY A 82 1.94 -20.19 -19.88
C GLY A 82 1.02 -20.42 -18.68
N MET A 83 1.09 -21.59 -18.04
CA MET A 83 0.36 -21.86 -16.81
C MET A 83 0.76 -20.92 -15.66
N GLY A 84 2.05 -20.68 -15.46
CA GLY A 84 2.52 -19.74 -14.45
C GLY A 84 2.03 -18.30 -14.69
N TYR A 85 2.00 -17.87 -15.94
CA TYR A 85 1.45 -16.57 -16.30
C TYR A 85 -0.07 -16.51 -16.18
N ALA A 86 -0.77 -17.55 -16.57
CA ALA A 86 -2.21 -17.64 -16.43
C ALA A 86 -2.65 -17.60 -14.95
N GLN A 87 -1.95 -18.30 -14.07
CA GLN A 87 -2.19 -18.22 -12.62
C GLN A 87 -1.95 -16.81 -12.07
N LEU A 88 -0.86 -16.15 -12.47
CA LEU A 88 -0.56 -14.79 -12.01
C LEU A 88 -1.62 -13.78 -12.49
N LEU A 89 -2.12 -13.95 -13.71
CA LEU A 89 -3.10 -13.06 -14.36
C LEU A 89 -4.56 -13.47 -14.10
N ASP A 90 -4.80 -14.53 -13.32
CA ASP A 90 -6.14 -15.10 -13.07
C ASP A 90 -6.89 -15.50 -14.36
N ILE A 91 -6.17 -16.11 -15.30
CA ILE A 91 -6.69 -16.49 -16.61
C ILE A 91 -7.03 -17.98 -16.62
N PRO A 92 -8.23 -18.37 -17.10
CA PRO A 92 -8.72 -19.76 -17.00
C PRO A 92 -8.08 -20.74 -17.97
N PHE A 93 -7.49 -20.26 -19.09
CA PHE A 93 -6.96 -21.15 -20.12
C PHE A 93 -5.51 -20.79 -20.48
N ALA A 94 -4.62 -21.78 -20.44
CA ALA A 94 -3.24 -21.64 -20.90
C ALA A 94 -2.97 -22.57 -22.07
N TYR A 95 -2.29 -22.06 -23.09
CA TYR A 95 -1.93 -22.80 -24.28
C TYR A 95 -0.42 -22.73 -24.53
N SER A 96 0.12 -23.79 -25.12
CA SER A 96 1.42 -23.81 -25.77
C SER A 96 1.30 -24.23 -27.21
N SER A 97 2.09 -23.65 -28.11
CA SER A 97 2.13 -24.04 -29.53
C SER A 97 3.53 -23.93 -30.12
N ASN A 98 3.88 -24.87 -30.99
CA ASN A 98 5.08 -24.85 -31.85
C ASN A 98 4.72 -24.72 -33.35
N GLY A 99 3.47 -24.36 -33.67
CA GLY A 99 2.96 -24.26 -35.02
C GLY A 99 2.55 -25.58 -35.67
N LYS A 100 2.57 -26.72 -34.93
CA LYS A 100 2.07 -28.02 -35.41
C LYS A 100 0.78 -28.45 -34.69
N GLY A 101 0.40 -27.75 -33.63
CA GLY A 101 -0.78 -27.96 -32.82
C GLY A 101 -0.74 -27.07 -31.59
N PHE A 102 -1.74 -27.21 -30.74
CA PHE A 102 -1.81 -26.58 -29.44
C PHE A 102 -1.95 -27.62 -28.33
N VAL A 103 -1.39 -27.35 -27.15
CA VAL A 103 -1.72 -28.06 -25.91
C VAL A 103 -2.40 -27.06 -25.00
N GLU A 104 -3.62 -27.37 -24.58
CA GLU A 104 -4.43 -26.57 -23.64
C GLU A 104 -4.31 -27.12 -22.24
N HIS A 105 -4.13 -26.24 -21.25
CA HIS A 105 -4.43 -26.51 -19.85
C HIS A 105 -5.65 -25.69 -19.43
N ASP A 106 -6.68 -26.35 -18.96
CA ASP A 106 -7.93 -25.76 -18.49
C ASP A 106 -7.95 -25.74 -16.95
N PHE A 107 -7.72 -24.57 -16.35
CA PHE A 107 -7.74 -24.42 -14.89
C PHE A 107 -9.13 -24.60 -14.25
N LEU A 108 -10.21 -24.52 -15.03
CA LEU A 108 -11.58 -24.73 -14.53
C LEU A 108 -11.85 -26.20 -14.24
N THR A 109 -11.23 -27.09 -15.03
CA THR A 109 -11.42 -28.54 -14.93
C THR A 109 -10.17 -29.28 -14.48
N GLY A 110 -8.99 -28.66 -14.51
CA GLY A 110 -7.68 -29.26 -14.26
C GLY A 110 -7.23 -30.24 -15.34
N LYS A 111 -7.81 -30.18 -16.55
CA LYS A 111 -7.52 -31.12 -17.65
C LYS A 111 -6.66 -30.47 -18.72
N GLU A 112 -5.89 -31.33 -19.39
CA GLU A 112 -5.12 -30.97 -20.58
C GLU A 112 -5.68 -31.72 -21.81
N ARG A 113 -5.56 -31.05 -22.97
CA ARG A 113 -5.89 -31.65 -24.27
C ARG A 113 -4.98 -31.13 -25.36
N THR A 114 -4.75 -31.95 -26.38
CA THR A 114 -4.05 -31.52 -27.60
C THR A 114 -5.07 -31.20 -28.68
N LEU A 115 -4.82 -30.12 -29.42
CA LEU A 115 -5.66 -29.58 -30.47
C LEU A 115 -4.85 -29.50 -31.77
N ALA A 116 -5.46 -29.78 -32.91
CA ALA A 116 -4.89 -29.41 -34.20
C ALA A 116 -4.89 -27.90 -34.41
N MET A 117 -4.17 -27.39 -35.39
CA MET A 117 -4.05 -25.94 -35.64
C MET A 117 -5.40 -25.29 -35.99
N ASP A 118 -6.29 -26.01 -36.66
CA ASP A 118 -7.65 -25.61 -37.05
C ASP A 118 -8.71 -25.86 -35.95
N GLU A 119 -8.31 -26.42 -34.82
CA GLU A 119 -9.21 -26.68 -33.68
C GLU A 119 -9.04 -25.64 -32.54
N PHE A 120 -8.32 -24.55 -32.78
CA PHE A 120 -8.16 -23.54 -31.74
C PHE A 120 -9.50 -22.89 -31.37
N PRO A 121 -9.91 -22.88 -30.08
CA PRO A 121 -11.26 -22.49 -29.69
C PRO A 121 -11.54 -21.02 -29.94
N ALA A 122 -12.76 -20.73 -30.39
CA ALA A 122 -13.25 -19.37 -30.58
C ALA A 122 -13.52 -18.65 -29.23
N PRO A 123 -13.51 -17.30 -29.19
CA PRO A 123 -13.79 -16.52 -27.99
C PRO A 123 -15.09 -16.93 -27.29
N ALA A 124 -16.16 -17.17 -28.06
CA ALA A 124 -17.47 -17.56 -27.53
C ALA A 124 -17.46 -18.94 -26.87
N GLU A 125 -16.65 -19.89 -27.37
CA GLU A 125 -16.50 -21.21 -26.76
C GLU A 125 -15.84 -21.09 -25.38
N LEU A 126 -14.71 -20.39 -25.29
CA LEU A 126 -14.00 -20.19 -24.02
C LEU A 126 -14.86 -19.43 -23.03
N TRP A 127 -15.57 -18.42 -23.47
CA TRP A 127 -16.50 -17.66 -22.64
C TRP A 127 -17.64 -18.54 -22.11
N THR A 128 -18.20 -19.42 -22.93
CA THR A 128 -19.24 -20.35 -22.51
C THR A 128 -18.72 -21.32 -21.45
N ARG A 129 -17.52 -21.85 -21.62
CA ARG A 129 -16.87 -22.73 -20.62
C ARG A 129 -16.63 -21.99 -19.32
N TYR A 130 -16.11 -20.76 -19.40
CA TYR A 130 -15.83 -19.92 -18.24
C TYR A 130 -17.11 -19.53 -17.50
N SER A 131 -18.09 -18.95 -18.20
CA SER A 131 -19.33 -18.49 -17.60
C SER A 131 -20.11 -19.61 -16.92
N LYS A 132 -20.12 -20.81 -17.52
CA LYS A 132 -20.71 -22.00 -16.93
C LYS A 132 -19.98 -22.43 -15.65
N ALA A 133 -18.65 -22.51 -15.68
CA ALA A 133 -17.86 -22.90 -14.52
C ALA A 133 -17.97 -21.91 -13.36
N LYS A 134 -18.15 -20.61 -13.66
CA LYS A 134 -18.28 -19.53 -12.68
C LYS A 134 -19.73 -19.25 -12.25
N GLY A 135 -20.74 -19.92 -12.84
CA GLY A 135 -22.16 -19.66 -12.56
C GLY A 135 -22.63 -18.28 -13.05
N LEU A 136 -22.12 -17.82 -14.20
CA LEU A 136 -22.40 -16.52 -14.80
C LEU A 136 -23.25 -16.65 -16.07
N GLU A 137 -24.04 -17.74 -16.22
CA GLU A 137 -24.81 -18.02 -17.43
C GLU A 137 -26.04 -17.11 -17.58
N HIS A 138 -26.51 -16.52 -16.50
CA HIS A 138 -27.65 -15.61 -16.55
C HIS A 138 -27.31 -14.32 -17.31
N PRO A 139 -28.15 -13.83 -18.23
CA PRO A 139 -27.88 -12.63 -19.02
C PRO A 139 -27.48 -11.41 -18.20
N TYR A 140 -28.15 -11.17 -17.07
CA TYR A 140 -27.83 -10.10 -16.13
C TYR A 140 -26.42 -10.24 -15.54
N SER A 141 -26.02 -11.46 -15.16
CA SER A 141 -24.67 -11.72 -14.68
C SER A 141 -23.61 -11.43 -15.73
N GLN A 142 -23.90 -11.78 -16.99
CA GLN A 142 -23.00 -11.47 -18.11
C GLN A 142 -22.91 -9.96 -18.37
N GLU A 143 -24.02 -9.24 -18.30
CA GLU A 143 -24.02 -7.77 -18.44
C GLU A 143 -23.11 -7.10 -17.41
N ILE A 144 -23.19 -7.51 -16.13
CA ILE A 144 -22.33 -6.98 -15.06
C ILE A 144 -20.85 -7.24 -15.36
N VAL A 145 -20.49 -8.50 -15.66
CA VAL A 145 -19.07 -8.88 -15.80
C VAL A 145 -18.45 -8.40 -17.12
N THR A 146 -19.27 -8.12 -18.15
CA THR A 146 -18.78 -7.62 -19.45
C THR A 146 -18.92 -6.10 -19.60
N ALA A 147 -19.50 -5.39 -18.63
CA ALA A 147 -19.60 -3.93 -18.64
C ALA A 147 -18.22 -3.29 -18.91
N PRO A 148 -18.13 -2.28 -19.80
CA PRO A 148 -16.85 -1.76 -20.25
C PRO A 148 -16.12 -0.97 -19.15
N TYR A 149 -14.79 -1.04 -19.16
CA TYR A 149 -13.93 -0.18 -18.36
C TYR A 149 -14.02 1.27 -18.82
N TYR A 150 -13.89 2.21 -17.87
CA TYR A 150 -13.66 3.60 -18.23
C TYR A 150 -12.27 3.75 -18.86
N GLN A 151 -12.24 4.35 -20.03
CA GLN A 151 -11.02 4.66 -20.77
C GLN A 151 -11.00 6.14 -21.15
N GLU A 152 -9.96 6.84 -20.77
CA GLU A 152 -9.69 8.21 -21.20
C GLU A 152 -8.52 8.21 -22.19
N HIS A 153 -8.63 8.99 -23.27
CA HIS A 153 -7.54 9.11 -24.26
C HIS A 153 -6.27 9.61 -23.57
N GLY A 154 -5.19 8.79 -23.57
CA GLY A 154 -3.95 9.10 -22.86
C GLY A 154 -4.01 8.94 -21.34
N GLY A 155 -5.13 8.44 -20.79
CA GLY A 155 -5.31 8.19 -19.37
C GLY A 155 -4.70 6.87 -18.90
N ASN A 156 -4.77 6.64 -17.60
CA ASN A 156 -4.28 5.41 -16.97
C ASN A 156 -5.15 4.20 -17.34
N HIS A 157 -4.51 3.15 -17.84
CA HIS A 157 -5.15 1.85 -17.97
C HIS A 157 -5.00 1.06 -16.66
N PRO A 158 -6.01 0.26 -16.26
CA PRO A 158 -5.87 -0.61 -15.09
C PRO A 158 -4.69 -1.58 -15.27
N ARG A 159 -3.88 -1.70 -14.25
CA ARG A 159 -2.83 -2.72 -14.19
C ARG A 159 -3.47 -4.10 -14.03
N TYR A 160 -2.75 -5.17 -14.38
CA TYR A 160 -3.29 -6.53 -14.35
C TYR A 160 -3.97 -6.89 -13.01
N TYR A 161 -3.33 -6.58 -11.88
CA TYR A 161 -3.88 -6.87 -10.56
C TYR A 161 -5.13 -6.04 -10.22
N GLN A 162 -5.24 -4.82 -10.77
CA GLN A 162 -6.45 -4.01 -10.65
C GLN A 162 -7.57 -4.62 -11.50
N CYS A 163 -7.26 -5.12 -12.71
CA CYS A 163 -8.21 -5.86 -13.52
C CYS A 163 -8.75 -7.09 -12.77
N ILE A 164 -7.87 -7.87 -12.14
CA ILE A 164 -8.27 -9.02 -11.34
C ILE A 164 -9.20 -8.59 -10.19
N ALA A 165 -8.81 -7.57 -9.42
CA ALA A 165 -9.61 -7.06 -8.31
C ALA A 165 -11.00 -6.63 -8.77
N ILE A 166 -11.08 -5.86 -9.87
CA ILE A 166 -12.34 -5.37 -10.43
C ILE A 166 -13.19 -6.53 -10.96
N ASN A 167 -12.61 -7.41 -11.77
CA ASN A 167 -13.35 -8.52 -12.37
C ASN A 167 -13.88 -9.49 -11.32
N ARG A 168 -13.07 -9.89 -10.32
CA ARG A 168 -13.51 -10.75 -9.21
C ARG A 168 -14.61 -10.09 -8.36
N THR A 169 -14.56 -8.77 -8.16
CA THR A 169 -15.62 -8.03 -7.47
C THR A 169 -16.93 -8.11 -8.26
N LEU A 170 -16.89 -7.83 -9.56
CA LEU A 170 -18.08 -7.88 -10.41
C LEU A 170 -18.65 -9.29 -10.54
N GLU A 171 -17.79 -10.31 -10.63
CA GLU A 171 -18.23 -11.70 -10.60
C GLU A 171 -18.90 -12.08 -9.27
N ALA A 172 -18.39 -11.59 -8.15
CA ALA A 172 -19.00 -11.83 -6.85
C ALA A 172 -20.40 -11.19 -6.78
N ILE A 173 -20.54 -9.94 -7.27
CA ILE A 173 -21.82 -9.24 -7.37
C ILE A 173 -22.77 -9.98 -8.32
N ALA A 174 -22.30 -10.35 -9.49
CA ALA A 174 -23.10 -11.09 -10.50
C ALA A 174 -23.63 -12.43 -9.99
N ARG A 175 -22.96 -13.03 -8.99
CA ARG A 175 -23.40 -14.24 -8.26
C ARG A 175 -24.26 -13.95 -7.03
N GLY A 176 -24.69 -12.70 -6.82
CA GLY A 176 -25.56 -12.29 -5.74
C GLY A 176 -24.87 -12.03 -4.39
N LYS A 177 -23.51 -11.91 -4.35
CA LYS A 177 -22.84 -11.45 -3.15
C LYS A 177 -23.06 -9.94 -2.99
N ASN A 178 -23.56 -9.56 -1.82
CA ASN A 178 -23.76 -8.15 -1.46
C ASN A 178 -22.73 -7.62 -0.44
N ARG A 179 -21.84 -8.45 0.07
CA ARG A 179 -20.73 -8.06 0.95
C ARG A 179 -19.42 -8.58 0.40
N ILE A 180 -18.48 -7.69 0.17
CA ILE A 180 -17.25 -7.97 -0.56
C ILE A 180 -16.08 -7.27 0.12
N LEU A 181 -14.97 -7.98 0.30
CA LEU A 181 -13.71 -7.43 0.83
C LEU A 181 -12.63 -7.46 -0.25
N LEU A 182 -11.98 -6.31 -0.45
CA LEU A 182 -10.77 -6.16 -1.25
C LEU A 182 -9.59 -5.78 -0.38
N VAL A 183 -8.51 -6.55 -0.45
CA VAL A 183 -7.26 -6.26 0.24
C VAL A 183 -6.21 -5.85 -0.78
N MET A 184 -5.80 -4.59 -0.75
CA MET A 184 -4.80 -4.05 -1.68
C MET A 184 -3.84 -3.14 -0.93
N ALA A 185 -2.54 -3.40 -1.03
CA ALA A 185 -1.51 -2.63 -0.35
C ALA A 185 -1.59 -1.12 -0.65
N THR A 186 -1.08 -0.30 0.23
CA THR A 186 -1.01 1.15 0.01
C THR A 186 -0.17 1.47 -1.23
N GLY A 187 -0.64 2.37 -2.07
CA GLY A 187 0.08 2.75 -3.32
C GLY A 187 -0.30 1.91 -4.54
N THR A 188 -1.16 0.90 -4.42
CA THR A 188 -1.60 0.04 -5.53
C THR A 188 -2.80 0.58 -6.30
N GLY A 189 -3.34 1.76 -5.93
CA GLY A 189 -4.44 2.42 -6.64
C GLY A 189 -5.82 1.90 -6.24
N LYS A 190 -6.07 1.69 -4.94
CA LYS A 190 -7.40 1.33 -4.40
C LYS A 190 -8.51 2.25 -4.90
N THR A 191 -8.28 3.57 -4.85
CA THR A 191 -9.26 4.58 -5.29
C THR A 191 -9.61 4.44 -6.76
N PHE A 192 -8.61 4.23 -7.62
CA PHE A 192 -8.82 3.98 -9.04
C PHE A 192 -9.59 2.67 -9.29
N THR A 193 -9.28 1.62 -8.52
CA THR A 193 -10.01 0.34 -8.56
C THR A 193 -11.47 0.55 -8.17
N ALA A 194 -11.74 1.30 -7.08
CA ALA A 194 -13.10 1.66 -6.66
C ALA A 194 -13.85 2.45 -7.75
N PHE A 195 -13.21 3.44 -8.35
CA PHE A 195 -13.77 4.21 -9.45
C PHE A 195 -14.19 3.32 -10.63
N GLN A 196 -13.33 2.40 -11.05
CA GLN A 196 -13.64 1.48 -12.15
C GLN A 196 -14.82 0.56 -11.81
N ILE A 197 -14.89 0.06 -10.58
CA ILE A 197 -16.03 -0.76 -10.11
C ILE A 197 -17.33 0.06 -10.18
N VAL A 198 -17.32 1.29 -9.62
CA VAL A 198 -18.47 2.20 -9.68
C VAL A 198 -18.88 2.50 -11.11
N HIS A 199 -17.90 2.83 -11.98
CA HIS A 199 -18.16 3.14 -13.38
C HIS A 199 -18.84 1.97 -14.09
N ARG A 200 -18.29 0.76 -13.97
CA ARG A 200 -18.79 -0.45 -14.65
C ARG A 200 -20.18 -0.84 -14.14
N LEU A 201 -20.42 -0.82 -12.84
CA LEU A 201 -21.75 -1.12 -12.27
C LEU A 201 -22.81 -0.08 -12.70
N ARG A 202 -22.44 1.18 -12.86
CA ARG A 202 -23.35 2.24 -13.35
C ARG A 202 -23.68 2.13 -14.83
N GLN A 203 -22.95 1.33 -15.63
CA GLN A 203 -23.35 0.98 -16.98
C GLN A 203 -24.51 -0.01 -17.01
N THR A 204 -24.69 -0.78 -15.94
CA THR A 204 -25.86 -1.64 -15.73
C THR A 204 -27.03 -0.80 -15.18
N THR A 205 -28.25 -1.31 -15.26
CA THR A 205 -29.43 -0.50 -14.96
C THR A 205 -29.73 -0.33 -13.46
N GLU A 206 -29.01 -1.03 -12.57
CA GLU A 206 -29.42 -1.18 -11.17
C GLU A 206 -28.61 -0.34 -10.18
N VAL A 207 -27.37 0.06 -10.48
CA VAL A 207 -26.56 0.88 -9.57
C VAL A 207 -26.59 2.33 -9.99
N ARG A 208 -27.38 3.15 -9.29
CA ARG A 208 -27.52 4.60 -9.53
C ARG A 208 -27.02 5.44 -8.37
N LYS A 209 -27.34 5.06 -7.13
CA LYS A 209 -26.97 5.79 -5.92
C LYS A 209 -25.82 5.10 -5.22
N VAL A 210 -24.68 5.78 -5.17
CA VAL A 210 -23.43 5.27 -4.61
C VAL A 210 -23.01 6.11 -3.41
N LEU A 211 -22.70 5.47 -2.29
CA LEU A 211 -22.08 6.10 -1.12
C LEU A 211 -20.62 5.66 -0.99
N TYR A 212 -19.71 6.61 -0.98
CA TYR A 212 -18.29 6.39 -0.70
C TYR A 212 -17.96 6.92 0.70
N LEU A 213 -17.62 6.04 1.62
CA LEU A 213 -17.27 6.36 2.99
C LEU A 213 -15.76 6.41 3.15
N ALA A 214 -15.24 7.55 3.61
CA ALA A 214 -13.83 7.76 3.89
C ALA A 214 -13.61 8.17 5.35
N ASP A 215 -12.37 7.98 5.82
CA ASP A 215 -11.97 8.36 7.19
C ASP A 215 -11.67 9.86 7.35
N ARG A 216 -11.19 10.53 6.28
CA ARG A 216 -10.69 11.92 6.35
C ARG A 216 -11.12 12.79 5.18
N ASN A 217 -11.39 14.08 5.48
CA ASN A 217 -11.79 15.08 4.48
C ASN A 217 -10.78 15.23 3.34
N ILE A 218 -9.49 15.23 3.64
CA ILE A 218 -8.43 15.39 2.63
C ILE A 218 -8.45 14.25 1.58
N LEU A 219 -8.82 13.05 2.01
CA LEU A 219 -8.99 11.90 1.11
C LEU A 219 -10.18 12.09 0.18
N VAL A 220 -11.28 12.64 0.69
CA VAL A 220 -12.50 12.87 -0.09
C VAL A 220 -12.23 13.84 -1.23
N ASP A 221 -11.60 14.99 -0.95
CA ASP A 221 -11.33 16.02 -1.97
C ASP A 221 -10.36 15.51 -3.04
N GLN A 222 -9.27 14.85 -2.64
CA GLN A 222 -8.33 14.23 -3.57
C GLN A 222 -8.96 13.12 -4.42
N THR A 223 -9.89 12.35 -3.86
CA THR A 223 -10.60 11.29 -4.58
C THR A 223 -11.54 11.86 -5.64
N ILE A 224 -12.31 12.91 -5.30
CA ILE A 224 -13.26 13.56 -6.22
C ILE A 224 -12.52 14.25 -7.37
N ASP A 225 -11.45 15.00 -7.07
CA ASP A 225 -10.70 15.75 -8.07
C ASP A 225 -9.69 14.90 -8.86
N GLY A 226 -9.34 13.72 -8.34
CA GLY A 226 -8.49 12.73 -8.97
C GLY A 226 -9.27 11.67 -9.75
N ASP A 227 -9.28 10.44 -9.23
CA ASP A 227 -9.82 9.27 -9.93
C ASP A 227 -11.31 9.38 -10.26
N PHE A 228 -12.12 10.06 -9.41
CA PHE A 228 -13.56 10.26 -9.63
C PHE A 228 -13.90 11.51 -10.45
N LYS A 229 -12.92 12.26 -10.95
CA LYS A 229 -13.13 13.45 -11.79
C LYS A 229 -14.11 13.23 -12.96
N PRO A 230 -14.14 12.08 -13.64
CA PRO A 230 -15.14 11.83 -14.71
C PRO A 230 -16.58 11.85 -14.23
N LEU A 231 -16.83 11.54 -12.96
CA LEU A 231 -18.16 11.55 -12.34
C LEU A 231 -18.46 12.85 -11.56
N LYS A 232 -17.59 13.86 -11.60
CA LYS A 232 -17.70 15.09 -10.79
C LYS A 232 -19.06 15.80 -10.93
N ARG A 233 -19.69 15.74 -12.11
CA ARG A 233 -20.98 16.41 -12.35
C ARG A 233 -22.16 15.79 -11.58
N VAL A 234 -22.05 14.51 -11.26
CA VAL A 234 -23.09 13.75 -10.51
C VAL A 234 -22.66 13.44 -9.09
N THR A 235 -21.53 13.99 -8.67
CA THR A 235 -20.91 13.75 -7.35
C THR A 235 -21.18 14.91 -6.40
N THR A 236 -21.47 14.60 -5.14
CA THR A 236 -21.54 15.56 -4.04
C THR A 236 -20.76 15.08 -2.83
N LYS A 237 -20.30 16.04 -2.04
CA LYS A 237 -19.72 15.80 -0.72
C LYS A 237 -20.77 16.13 0.34
N VAL A 238 -20.97 15.22 1.27
CA VAL A 238 -21.83 15.48 2.42
C VAL A 238 -21.14 16.49 3.32
N VAL A 239 -21.70 17.71 3.41
CA VAL A 239 -21.19 18.80 4.24
C VAL A 239 -22.31 19.31 5.13
N GLY A 240 -22.01 19.54 6.42
CA GLY A 240 -22.96 20.13 7.35
C GLY A 240 -24.20 19.26 7.57
N ARG A 241 -24.06 17.94 7.43
CA ARG A 241 -25.12 16.94 7.68
C ARG A 241 -26.34 17.07 6.77
N LYS A 242 -26.16 17.66 5.57
CA LYS A 242 -27.24 17.77 4.58
C LYS A 242 -26.90 16.90 3.38
N LEU A 243 -27.89 16.12 2.96
CA LEU A 243 -27.82 15.25 1.79
C LEU A 243 -28.81 15.74 0.74
N ASP A 244 -28.34 16.05 -0.45
CA ASP A 244 -29.18 16.44 -1.58
C ASP A 244 -29.44 15.20 -2.45
N SER A 245 -30.70 14.78 -2.53
CA SER A 245 -31.12 13.59 -3.28
C SER A 245 -30.94 13.69 -4.80
N ALA A 246 -30.60 14.87 -5.32
CA ALA A 246 -30.39 15.09 -6.75
C ALA A 246 -29.13 14.44 -7.32
N TYR A 247 -28.12 14.19 -6.47
CA TYR A 247 -26.86 13.59 -6.89
C TYR A 247 -26.92 12.06 -6.95
N GLU A 248 -25.91 11.46 -7.58
CA GLU A 248 -25.81 10.00 -7.79
C GLU A 248 -24.67 9.39 -6.98
N VAL A 249 -23.56 10.11 -6.81
CA VAL A 249 -22.38 9.66 -6.07
C VAL A 249 -22.16 10.58 -4.86
N TYR A 250 -22.17 10.00 -3.68
CA TYR A 250 -22.05 10.71 -2.42
C TYR A 250 -20.74 10.34 -1.74
N PHE A 251 -19.96 11.34 -1.39
CA PHE A 251 -18.77 11.18 -0.55
C PHE A 251 -19.06 11.70 0.85
N SER A 252 -18.79 10.89 1.85
CA SER A 252 -18.98 11.26 3.25
C SER A 252 -17.87 10.73 4.15
N LEU A 253 -17.62 11.43 5.24
CA LEU A 253 -16.99 10.83 6.39
C LEU A 253 -18.04 10.05 7.19
N TYR A 254 -17.69 8.88 7.73
CA TYR A 254 -18.62 8.14 8.56
C TYR A 254 -19.02 8.93 9.83
N GLN A 255 -18.11 9.78 10.37
CA GLN A 255 -18.42 10.68 11.49
C GLN A 255 -19.48 11.75 11.14
N GLN A 256 -19.66 12.07 9.86
CA GLN A 256 -20.70 13.02 9.42
C GLN A 256 -22.08 12.39 9.32
N LEU A 257 -22.14 11.08 9.11
CA LEU A 257 -23.39 10.32 9.07
C LEU A 257 -23.84 9.85 10.45
N VAL A 258 -22.90 9.69 11.39
CA VAL A 258 -23.16 9.39 12.80
C VAL A 258 -22.65 10.57 13.61
N GLY A 259 -23.54 11.44 14.09
CA GLY A 259 -23.19 12.65 14.83
C GLY A 259 -22.44 12.37 16.13
N GLU A 260 -21.70 13.38 16.63
CA GLU A 260 -20.93 13.31 17.88
C GLU A 260 -21.78 12.94 19.10
N ASN A 261 -23.09 13.25 19.06
CA ASN A 261 -24.05 12.93 20.11
C ASN A 261 -24.84 11.63 19.86
N GLY A 262 -24.40 10.79 18.90
CA GLY A 262 -25.10 9.56 18.53
C GLY A 262 -26.35 9.79 17.64
N GLU A 263 -26.50 10.97 17.06
CA GLU A 263 -27.54 11.26 16.08
C GLU A 263 -27.27 10.45 14.81
N GLU A 264 -28.23 9.61 14.42
CA GLU A 264 -28.09 8.72 13.24
C GLU A 264 -28.65 9.42 11.99
N ILE A 265 -27.90 10.40 11.46
CA ILE A 265 -28.30 11.25 10.32
C ILE A 265 -28.59 10.42 9.06
N PHE A 266 -27.92 9.28 8.91
CA PHE A 266 -28.18 8.37 7.80
C PHE A 266 -29.63 7.86 7.75
N ARG A 267 -30.39 7.92 8.85
CA ARG A 267 -31.83 7.55 8.90
C ARG A 267 -32.78 8.58 8.28
N GLU A 268 -32.26 9.75 7.88
CA GLU A 268 -33.03 10.70 7.08
C GLU A 268 -33.31 10.18 5.66
N PHE A 269 -32.56 9.15 5.23
CA PHE A 269 -32.77 8.45 3.97
C PHE A 269 -33.53 7.16 4.17
N ASP A 270 -34.27 6.77 3.13
CA ASP A 270 -34.82 5.42 3.04
C ASP A 270 -33.70 4.39 3.11
N SER A 271 -33.93 3.25 3.77
CA SER A 271 -32.96 2.17 3.90
C SER A 271 -32.55 1.56 2.56
N GLU A 272 -33.32 1.77 1.49
CA GLU A 272 -33.06 1.33 0.12
C GLU A 272 -32.50 2.44 -0.76
N PHE A 273 -32.15 3.62 -0.20
CA PHE A 273 -31.71 4.78 -0.98
C PHE A 273 -30.40 4.55 -1.74
N PHE A 274 -29.46 3.82 -1.16
CA PHE A 274 -28.17 3.50 -1.80
C PHE A 274 -28.17 2.09 -2.38
N ASP A 275 -27.71 1.96 -3.63
CA ASP A 275 -27.53 0.69 -4.32
C ASP A 275 -26.15 0.09 -4.05
N LEU A 276 -25.14 0.95 -3.84
CA LEU A 276 -23.74 0.57 -3.60
C LEU A 276 -23.12 1.44 -2.51
N ILE A 277 -22.44 0.81 -1.57
CA ILE A 277 -21.65 1.49 -0.54
C ILE A 277 -20.21 0.97 -0.59
N ILE A 278 -19.26 1.89 -0.71
CA ILE A 278 -17.84 1.59 -0.62
C ILE A 278 -17.29 2.17 0.68
N VAL A 279 -16.61 1.34 1.46
CA VAL A 279 -15.94 1.74 2.70
C VAL A 279 -14.44 1.67 2.49
N ASP A 280 -13.81 2.83 2.34
CA ASP A 280 -12.35 2.91 2.20
C ASP A 280 -11.69 2.85 3.57
N GLU A 281 -10.54 2.16 3.63
CA GLU A 281 -9.80 1.88 4.86
C GLU A 281 -10.69 1.28 5.96
N CYS A 282 -11.52 0.29 5.60
CA CYS A 282 -12.54 -0.32 6.48
C CYS A 282 -11.98 -0.98 7.75
N HIS A 283 -10.65 -1.11 7.87
CA HIS A 283 -9.95 -1.58 9.07
C HIS A 283 -9.78 -0.49 10.14
N ARG A 284 -10.08 0.78 9.83
CA ARG A 284 -9.88 1.92 10.75
C ARG A 284 -11.07 2.12 11.66
N GLY A 285 -10.77 2.24 12.94
CA GLY A 285 -11.68 2.73 13.96
C GLY A 285 -11.25 2.28 15.35
N SER A 286 -11.49 3.13 16.38
CA SER A 286 -11.70 2.66 17.74
C SER A 286 -12.95 1.77 17.75
N ALA A 287 -13.15 0.94 18.77
CA ALA A 287 -14.39 0.13 18.91
C ALA A 287 -15.68 0.97 18.70
N ALA A 288 -15.64 2.27 19.05
CA ALA A 288 -16.73 3.22 18.80
C ALA A 288 -16.88 3.61 17.32
N ALA A 289 -15.78 3.78 16.57
CA ALA A 289 -15.83 4.14 15.15
C ALA A 289 -16.20 2.94 14.27
N ASP A 290 -15.76 1.74 14.63
CA ASP A 290 -16.22 0.49 14.00
C ASP A 290 -17.71 0.28 14.19
N SER A 291 -18.27 0.67 15.33
CA SER A 291 -19.71 0.66 15.54
C SER A 291 -20.45 1.69 14.68
N ALA A 292 -19.81 2.82 14.32
CA ALA A 292 -20.45 3.90 13.57
C ALA A 292 -20.65 3.55 12.09
N TRP A 293 -19.58 3.16 11.35
CA TRP A 293 -19.76 2.78 9.94
C TRP A 293 -20.58 1.49 9.80
N ARG A 294 -20.44 0.57 10.75
CA ARG A 294 -21.23 -0.68 10.77
C ARG A 294 -22.73 -0.40 10.89
N LYS A 295 -23.14 0.54 11.76
CA LYS A 295 -24.54 0.98 11.84
C LYS A 295 -25.08 1.51 10.52
N VAL A 296 -24.27 2.29 9.78
CA VAL A 296 -24.63 2.77 8.44
C VAL A 296 -24.85 1.60 7.49
N LEU A 297 -23.93 0.63 7.46
CA LEU A 297 -24.04 -0.54 6.59
C LEU A 297 -25.20 -1.47 6.98
N GLU A 298 -25.46 -1.64 8.26
CA GLU A 298 -26.59 -2.44 8.75
C GLU A 298 -27.94 -1.79 8.41
N TYR A 299 -28.01 -0.46 8.40
CA TYR A 299 -29.20 0.25 7.99
C TYR A 299 -29.47 0.12 6.48
N PHE A 300 -28.44 0.30 5.65
CA PHE A 300 -28.53 0.14 4.19
C PHE A 300 -28.17 -1.29 3.76
N ASN A 301 -28.74 -2.28 4.41
CA ASN A 301 -28.38 -3.70 4.22
C ASN A 301 -28.77 -4.27 2.85
N CYS A 302 -29.67 -3.61 2.11
CA CYS A 302 -30.03 -3.97 0.73
C CYS A 302 -28.96 -3.56 -0.28
N ALA A 303 -28.10 -2.59 0.05
CA ALA A 303 -27.02 -2.14 -0.83
C ALA A 303 -25.92 -3.19 -0.99
N ILE A 304 -25.28 -3.18 -2.15
CA ILE A 304 -23.99 -3.87 -2.34
C ILE A 304 -22.95 -3.12 -1.49
N GLN A 305 -22.18 -3.83 -0.69
CA GLN A 305 -21.23 -3.25 0.26
C GLN A 305 -19.82 -3.77 -0.02
N ILE A 306 -18.91 -2.87 -0.34
CA ILE A 306 -17.51 -3.20 -0.65
C ILE A 306 -16.62 -2.55 0.41
N GLY A 307 -15.94 -3.38 1.21
CA GLY A 307 -14.85 -2.95 2.08
C GLY A 307 -13.52 -2.97 1.33
N MET A 308 -12.75 -1.90 1.43
CA MET A 308 -11.41 -1.81 0.87
C MET A 308 -10.42 -1.52 1.98
N THR A 309 -9.31 -2.27 2.01
CA THR A 309 -8.27 -2.09 3.02
C THR A 309 -6.88 -2.38 2.47
N ALA A 310 -5.87 -1.74 3.04
CA ALA A 310 -4.48 -2.10 2.80
C ALA A 310 -4.02 -3.27 3.70
N THR A 311 -4.72 -3.50 4.79
CA THR A 311 -4.36 -4.48 5.81
C THR A 311 -5.59 -5.27 6.22
N PRO A 312 -5.67 -6.55 5.91
CA PRO A 312 -6.68 -7.39 6.53
C PRO A 312 -6.33 -7.45 8.02
N LYS A 313 -7.23 -7.02 8.88
CA LYS A 313 -7.03 -7.07 10.31
C LYS A 313 -7.92 -8.12 10.93
N GLU A 314 -7.31 -8.97 11.75
CA GLU A 314 -7.97 -9.86 12.67
C GLU A 314 -7.48 -9.51 14.07
N THR A 315 -8.30 -8.79 14.84
CA THR A 315 -8.22 -8.81 16.30
C THR A 315 -9.43 -9.60 16.79
N GLU A 316 -9.34 -10.22 17.97
CA GLU A 316 -10.43 -11.02 18.57
C GLU A 316 -11.76 -10.24 18.67
N GLU A 317 -11.71 -8.92 18.70
CA GLU A 317 -12.91 -8.05 18.87
C GLU A 317 -13.50 -7.49 17.57
N VAL A 318 -12.70 -7.33 16.49
CA VAL A 318 -13.17 -6.72 15.22
C VAL A 318 -12.49 -7.38 14.03
N SER A 319 -13.23 -8.20 13.32
CA SER A 319 -12.79 -8.79 12.06
C SER A 319 -13.61 -8.24 10.89
N ASN A 320 -12.93 -7.61 9.92
CA ASN A 320 -13.54 -7.23 8.64
C ASN A 320 -13.99 -8.47 7.86
N ILE A 321 -13.25 -9.58 8.01
CA ILE A 321 -13.59 -10.88 7.43
C ILE A 321 -14.93 -11.38 7.99
N THR A 322 -15.19 -11.17 9.28
CA THR A 322 -16.49 -11.55 9.88
C THR A 322 -17.66 -10.80 9.25
N TYR A 323 -17.48 -9.53 8.84
CA TYR A 323 -18.55 -8.74 8.23
C TYR A 323 -18.67 -8.92 6.73
N PHE A 324 -17.55 -8.78 5.99
CA PHE A 324 -17.54 -8.80 4.53
C PHE A 324 -17.32 -10.21 3.94
N GLY A 325 -16.85 -11.16 4.73
CA GLY A 325 -16.37 -12.47 4.30
C GLY A 325 -14.91 -12.43 3.85
N GLU A 326 -14.40 -13.59 3.42
CA GLU A 326 -13.05 -13.71 2.88
C GLU A 326 -12.82 -12.76 1.70
N PRO A 327 -11.62 -12.14 1.60
CA PRO A 327 -11.29 -11.25 0.49
C PRO A 327 -11.49 -11.93 -0.86
N VAL A 328 -12.18 -11.26 -1.78
CA VAL A 328 -12.30 -11.77 -3.17
C VAL A 328 -10.97 -11.67 -3.91
N TYR A 329 -10.11 -10.75 -3.48
CA TYR A 329 -8.75 -10.61 -3.98
C TYR A 329 -7.85 -9.93 -2.95
N THR A 330 -6.60 -10.42 -2.87
CA THR A 330 -5.53 -9.82 -2.07
C THR A 330 -4.35 -9.51 -2.98
N TYR A 331 -3.88 -8.26 -2.93
CA TYR A 331 -2.63 -7.83 -3.58
C TYR A 331 -1.73 -7.18 -2.54
N SER A 332 -0.69 -7.91 -2.15
CA SER A 332 0.21 -7.54 -1.07
C SER A 332 1.27 -6.52 -1.49
N LEU A 333 1.91 -5.88 -0.52
CA LEU A 333 3.08 -5.03 -0.76
C LEU A 333 4.22 -5.84 -1.40
N LYS A 334 4.44 -7.06 -0.91
CA LYS A 334 5.42 -8.00 -1.46
C LYS A 334 5.21 -8.24 -2.95
N GLN A 335 3.99 -8.61 -3.36
CA GLN A 335 3.66 -8.79 -4.77
C GLN A 335 3.90 -7.51 -5.58
N GLY A 336 3.52 -6.34 -5.04
CA GLY A 336 3.75 -5.06 -5.70
C GLY A 336 5.23 -4.73 -5.92
N ILE A 337 6.10 -5.12 -4.99
CA ILE A 337 7.55 -4.98 -5.11
C ILE A 337 8.11 -5.99 -6.14
N GLU A 338 7.74 -7.26 -6.04
CA GLU A 338 8.15 -8.32 -6.98
C GLU A 338 7.72 -8.03 -8.43
N ASP A 339 6.56 -7.43 -8.62
CA ASP A 339 6.07 -7.01 -9.93
C ASP A 339 6.71 -5.70 -10.42
N GLY A 340 7.41 -4.98 -9.56
CA GLY A 340 8.06 -3.71 -9.85
C GLY A 340 7.10 -2.52 -9.98
N PHE A 341 5.92 -2.61 -9.37
CA PHE A 341 4.96 -1.50 -9.29
C PHE A 341 5.12 -0.68 -8.02
N LEU A 342 5.73 -1.26 -6.98
CA LEU A 342 6.03 -0.60 -5.72
C LEU A 342 7.54 -0.62 -5.46
N ALA A 343 8.01 0.42 -4.78
CA ALA A 343 9.42 0.58 -4.44
C ALA A 343 9.81 -0.35 -3.29
N PRO A 344 10.90 -1.11 -3.42
CA PRO A 344 11.50 -1.82 -2.30
C PRO A 344 12.08 -0.82 -1.29
N TYR A 345 12.40 -1.30 -0.08
CA TYR A 345 12.86 -0.45 0.99
C TYR A 345 14.07 -1.01 1.73
N LYS A 346 14.86 -0.08 2.29
CA LYS A 346 15.93 -0.37 3.24
C LYS A 346 15.49 0.05 4.63
N VAL A 347 15.99 -0.62 5.66
CA VAL A 347 15.78 -0.26 7.06
C VAL A 347 17.12 0.03 7.72
N ILE A 348 17.22 1.18 8.37
CA ILE A 348 18.35 1.56 9.22
C ILE A 348 17.81 1.77 10.62
N ARG A 349 18.38 1.09 11.61
CA ARG A 349 17.98 1.12 13.02
C ARG A 349 19.08 1.69 13.90
N PRO A 350 19.18 3.02 14.03
CA PRO A 350 20.10 3.60 15.02
C PRO A 350 19.55 3.33 16.44
N LYS A 351 20.36 2.78 17.32
CA LYS A 351 19.99 2.52 18.72
C LYS A 351 20.64 3.54 19.64
N LEU A 352 19.83 4.25 20.40
CA LEU A 352 20.31 5.20 21.38
C LEU A 352 20.46 4.52 22.76
N ASN A 353 21.49 4.94 23.51
CA ASN A 353 21.74 4.41 24.85
C ASN A 353 20.52 4.53 25.77
N VAL A 354 19.84 5.69 25.75
CA VAL A 354 18.64 5.93 26.56
C VAL A 354 17.47 5.03 26.13
N ASP A 355 17.38 4.67 24.85
CA ASP A 355 16.34 3.76 24.34
C ASP A 355 16.58 2.30 24.79
N ILE A 356 17.82 1.94 25.12
CA ILE A 356 18.21 0.58 25.58
C ILE A 356 18.24 0.48 27.11
N TYR A 357 18.87 1.46 27.77
CA TYR A 357 19.13 1.40 29.21
C TYR A 357 18.12 2.17 30.05
N GLY A 358 17.23 2.94 29.38
CA GLY A 358 16.32 3.88 30.02
C GLY A 358 17.03 5.14 30.51
N TYR A 359 16.25 6.11 31.00
CA TYR A 359 16.72 7.32 31.66
C TYR A 359 16.46 7.22 33.15
N ARG A 360 17.52 7.21 33.95
CA ARG A 360 17.43 7.05 35.42
C ARG A 360 17.42 8.41 36.12
N THR A 361 16.46 8.62 37.00
CA THR A 361 16.37 9.79 37.87
C THR A 361 16.77 9.43 39.30
N GLU A 362 17.45 10.34 39.97
CA GLU A 362 17.80 10.24 41.38
C GLU A 362 16.83 11.05 42.25
N GLU A 363 16.86 10.82 43.56
CA GLU A 363 16.03 11.55 44.53
C GLU A 363 16.39 13.04 44.52
N GLY A 364 15.41 13.92 44.34
CA GLY A 364 15.61 15.37 44.23
C GLY A 364 15.89 15.89 42.82
N THR A 365 15.87 15.04 41.78
CA THR A 365 15.91 15.51 40.40
C THR A 365 14.65 16.32 40.09
N VAL A 366 14.81 17.47 39.47
CA VAL A 366 13.72 18.33 39.02
C VAL A 366 13.77 18.47 37.50
N ASP A 367 12.63 18.70 36.90
CA ASP A 367 12.52 19.00 35.46
C ASP A 367 12.85 20.47 35.15
N ASP A 368 12.81 20.87 33.91
CA ASP A 368 13.07 22.25 33.45
C ASP A 368 12.08 23.28 34.03
N ARG A 369 10.94 22.82 34.56
CA ARG A 369 9.91 23.66 35.18
C ARG A 369 10.04 23.69 36.71
N GLY A 370 11.01 22.94 37.26
CA GLY A 370 11.24 22.81 38.70
C GLY A 370 10.32 21.78 39.37
N GLU A 371 9.65 20.93 38.64
CA GLU A 371 8.83 19.85 39.15
C GLU A 371 9.70 18.64 39.53
N ALA A 372 9.44 18.03 40.72
CA ALA A 372 10.21 16.89 41.19
C ALA A 372 9.87 15.63 40.41
N LEU A 373 10.88 14.99 39.83
CA LEU A 373 10.72 13.71 39.16
C LEU A 373 10.68 12.54 40.16
N PRO A 374 9.87 11.52 39.91
CA PRO A 374 9.89 10.29 40.69
C PRO A 374 11.25 9.57 40.49
N LYS A 375 11.80 9.00 41.57
CA LYS A 375 13.02 8.19 41.49
C LYS A 375 12.73 6.85 40.85
N ARG A 376 12.97 6.75 39.54
CA ARG A 376 12.81 5.52 38.78
C ARG A 376 13.64 5.53 37.49
N VAL A 377 13.61 4.43 36.77
CA VAL A 377 14.08 4.37 35.39
C VAL A 377 12.87 4.62 34.48
N PHE A 378 12.97 5.63 33.62
CA PHE A 378 12.04 5.84 32.56
C PHE A 378 12.51 5.03 31.34
N GLU A 379 11.66 4.15 30.86
CA GLU A 379 11.95 3.30 29.70
C GLU A 379 11.52 3.96 28.40
N LYS A 380 11.93 3.39 27.27
CA LYS A 380 11.60 3.87 25.92
C LYS A 380 10.09 4.12 25.71
N GLN A 381 9.24 3.34 26.35
CA GLN A 381 7.78 3.50 26.31
C GLN A 381 7.28 4.76 27.05
N ASP A 382 8.04 5.26 28.03
CA ASP A 382 7.67 6.46 28.80
C ASP A 382 8.07 7.74 28.07
N PHE A 383 9.04 7.66 27.12
CA PHE A 383 9.52 8.82 26.39
C PHE A 383 8.40 9.42 25.54
N ASP A 384 8.30 10.73 25.56
CA ASP A 384 7.28 11.55 24.87
C ASP A 384 5.85 11.43 25.40
N SER A 385 5.56 10.51 26.31
CA SER A 385 4.29 10.45 27.05
C SER A 385 4.42 10.98 28.48
N GLU A 386 5.42 10.53 29.23
CA GLU A 386 5.66 10.92 30.62
C GLU A 386 6.91 11.80 30.77
N ILE A 387 7.93 11.57 29.96
CA ILE A 387 9.18 12.32 30.00
C ILE A 387 9.67 12.71 28.61
N VAL A 388 10.08 13.94 28.44
CA VAL A 388 10.70 14.50 27.25
C VAL A 388 12.19 14.71 27.52
N ILE A 389 13.03 14.06 26.74
CA ILE A 389 14.50 14.17 26.81
C ILE A 389 14.98 14.98 25.61
N LYS A 390 15.40 16.21 25.85
CA LYS A 390 15.76 17.16 24.77
C LYS A 390 16.92 16.63 23.92
N GLU A 391 17.96 16.08 24.54
CA GLU A 391 19.15 15.56 23.88
C GLU A 391 18.83 14.35 22.98
N ARG A 392 17.77 13.61 23.28
CA ARG A 392 17.29 12.55 22.42
C ARG A 392 16.82 13.10 21.07
N TYR A 393 16.06 14.18 21.06
CA TYR A 393 15.66 14.83 19.80
C TYR A 393 16.86 15.37 19.02
N GLU A 394 17.83 15.95 19.73
CA GLU A 394 19.06 16.50 19.13
C GLU A 394 19.87 15.38 18.47
N GLU A 395 20.06 14.21 19.14
CA GLU A 395 20.79 13.10 18.56
C GLU A 395 20.01 12.45 17.40
N VAL A 396 18.69 12.30 17.48
CA VAL A 396 17.85 11.81 16.37
C VAL A 396 17.95 12.77 15.17
N ALA A 397 17.82 14.08 15.38
CA ALA A 397 17.95 15.10 14.33
C ALA A 397 19.33 15.08 13.67
N LYS A 398 20.38 14.93 14.47
CA LYS A 398 21.76 14.81 14.00
C LYS A 398 21.94 13.57 13.11
N ARG A 399 21.36 12.41 13.49
CA ARG A 399 21.43 11.17 12.69
C ARG A 399 20.65 11.31 11.36
N ILE A 400 19.46 11.87 11.38
CA ILE A 400 18.70 12.15 10.16
C ILE A 400 19.51 13.07 9.24
N THR A 401 20.08 14.15 9.79
CA THR A 401 20.89 15.11 9.04
C THR A 401 22.16 14.48 8.48
N GLN A 402 22.85 13.65 9.28
CA GLN A 402 24.01 12.90 8.84
C GLN A 402 23.66 11.97 7.65
N PHE A 403 22.60 11.19 7.76
CA PHE A 403 22.12 10.33 6.69
C PHE A 403 21.86 11.12 5.39
N LEU A 404 21.17 12.26 5.50
CA LEU A 404 20.91 13.11 4.34
C LEU A 404 22.18 13.74 3.75
N LYS A 405 23.18 14.10 4.57
CA LYS A 405 24.47 14.57 4.10
C LYS A 405 25.27 13.49 3.38
N GLU A 406 25.18 12.24 3.83
CA GLU A 406 25.85 11.09 3.24
C GLU A 406 25.18 10.59 1.95
N THR A 407 23.90 10.92 1.75
CA THR A 407 23.11 10.48 0.59
C THR A 407 22.69 11.67 -0.30
N ASP A 408 21.57 12.31 0.02
CA ASP A 408 21.07 13.51 -0.68
C ASP A 408 20.29 14.39 0.28
N ARG A 409 20.82 15.61 0.55
CA ARG A 409 20.21 16.58 1.46
C ARG A 409 18.83 17.09 1.02
N TYR A 410 18.47 16.86 -0.22
CA TYR A 410 17.19 17.31 -0.79
C TYR A 410 16.20 16.17 -1.00
N SER A 411 16.49 14.99 -0.47
CA SER A 411 15.54 13.88 -0.45
C SER A 411 14.33 14.22 0.39
N LYS A 412 13.14 14.19 -0.22
CA LYS A 412 11.86 14.39 0.50
C LYS A 412 11.76 13.38 1.65
N THR A 413 11.63 13.90 2.86
CA THR A 413 11.69 13.15 4.11
C THR A 413 10.46 13.41 4.96
N ILE A 414 9.83 12.36 5.48
CA ILE A 414 8.73 12.47 6.45
C ILE A 414 9.21 11.90 7.79
N VAL A 415 9.14 12.69 8.85
CA VAL A 415 9.47 12.29 10.22
C VAL A 415 8.18 12.13 11.02
N PHE A 416 7.84 10.89 11.35
CA PHE A 416 6.67 10.57 12.15
C PHE A 416 7.01 10.65 13.64
N CYS A 417 6.27 11.47 14.37
CA CYS A 417 6.45 11.79 15.78
C CYS A 417 5.26 11.31 16.61
N VAL A 418 5.44 11.14 17.91
CA VAL A 418 4.40 10.64 18.84
C VAL A 418 3.18 11.57 18.85
N ASP A 419 3.44 12.88 19.04
CA ASP A 419 2.40 13.91 19.13
C ASP A 419 2.84 15.23 18.46
N ILE A 420 2.02 16.27 18.59
CA ILE A 420 2.25 17.59 18.00
C ILE A 420 3.44 18.30 18.65
N GLU A 421 3.61 18.14 19.96
CA GLU A 421 4.73 18.71 20.71
C GLU A 421 6.06 18.09 20.29
N HIS A 422 6.09 16.75 20.18
CA HIS A 422 7.25 16.05 19.65
C HIS A 422 7.57 16.48 18.23
N ALA A 423 6.58 16.64 17.36
CA ALA A 423 6.79 17.11 15.98
C ALA A 423 7.42 18.52 15.94
N GLU A 424 7.04 19.42 16.85
CA GLU A 424 7.65 20.77 16.95
C GLU A 424 9.06 20.71 17.52
N ASN A 425 9.32 19.91 18.56
CA ASN A 425 10.64 19.76 19.15
C ASN A 425 11.63 19.14 18.15
N MET A 426 11.18 18.14 17.41
CA MET A 426 11.97 17.50 16.34
C MET A 426 12.25 18.49 15.19
N ARG A 427 11.24 19.25 14.75
CA ARG A 427 11.44 20.31 13.74
C ARG A 427 12.53 21.29 14.18
N ARG A 428 12.47 21.74 15.44
CA ARG A 428 13.46 22.69 16.00
C ARG A 428 14.86 22.10 16.03
N ALA A 429 15.00 20.84 16.47
CA ALA A 429 16.28 20.14 16.48
C ALA A 429 16.85 19.98 15.05
N LEU A 430 16.02 19.59 14.09
CA LEU A 430 16.42 19.48 12.68
C LEU A 430 16.82 20.84 12.08
N VAL A 431 16.12 21.93 12.40
CA VAL A 431 16.47 23.29 11.97
C VAL A 431 17.86 23.68 12.47
N ASN A 432 18.17 23.38 13.74
CA ASN A 432 19.49 23.68 14.31
C ASN A 432 20.61 22.89 13.62
N GLU A 433 20.40 21.62 13.32
CA GLU A 433 21.36 20.76 12.62
C GLU A 433 21.55 21.14 11.13
N ASN A 434 20.60 21.84 10.53
CA ASN A 434 20.59 22.26 9.13
C ASN A 434 20.55 23.80 8.98
N ALA A 435 21.08 24.56 9.95
CA ALA A 435 21.06 26.02 9.95
C ALA A 435 21.73 26.65 8.71
N ASP A 436 22.67 25.93 8.09
CA ASP A 436 23.34 26.30 6.85
C ASP A 436 22.37 26.42 5.66
N ILE A 437 21.35 25.54 5.55
CA ILE A 437 20.32 25.61 4.50
C ILE A 437 19.15 26.48 4.95
N VAL A 438 18.69 26.29 6.18
CA VAL A 438 17.48 26.95 6.68
C VAL A 438 17.62 28.48 6.69
N ARG A 439 18.83 28.99 6.91
CA ARG A 439 19.10 30.44 6.84
C ARG A 439 18.69 31.07 5.51
N ASP A 440 18.94 30.37 4.40
CA ASP A 440 18.65 30.86 3.05
C ASP A 440 17.29 30.33 2.53
N HIS A 441 16.80 29.23 3.10
CA HIS A 441 15.55 28.55 2.74
C HIS A 441 14.74 28.16 3.98
N PRO A 442 13.97 29.09 4.59
CA PRO A 442 13.26 28.86 5.86
C PRO A 442 12.23 27.75 5.80
N THR A 443 11.70 27.43 4.62
CA THR A 443 10.72 26.35 4.40
C THR A 443 11.36 24.99 4.16
N TYR A 444 12.69 24.87 4.25
CA TYR A 444 13.39 23.58 4.08
C TYR A 444 12.89 22.51 5.05
N ILE A 445 12.60 22.90 6.31
CA ILE A 445 12.04 22.02 7.34
C ILE A 445 10.75 22.62 7.88
N MET A 446 9.64 21.91 7.74
CA MET A 446 8.32 22.37 8.19
C MET A 446 7.65 21.32 9.09
N LYS A 447 6.85 21.79 10.04
CA LYS A 447 5.89 20.95 10.75
C LYS A 447 4.59 20.94 9.97
N ILE A 448 4.03 19.75 9.71
CA ILE A 448 2.73 19.59 9.05
C ILE A 448 1.84 18.72 9.94
N THR A 449 1.01 19.37 10.75
CA THR A 449 0.11 18.74 11.71
C THR A 449 -1.32 19.28 11.56
N GLY A 450 -2.28 18.60 12.20
CA GLY A 450 -3.69 18.94 12.07
C GLY A 450 -4.08 20.33 12.62
N ASP A 451 -3.34 20.85 13.57
CA ASP A 451 -3.52 22.17 14.21
C ASP A 451 -2.78 23.32 13.49
N ASP A 452 -1.77 22.99 12.68
CA ASP A 452 -0.90 23.98 12.04
C ASP A 452 -1.47 24.43 10.67
N ARG A 453 -1.96 25.66 10.61
CA ARG A 453 -2.52 26.22 9.38
C ARG A 453 -1.45 26.51 8.32
N GLU A 454 -0.26 27.00 8.76
CA GLU A 454 0.84 27.32 7.85
C GLU A 454 1.45 26.05 7.28
N GLY A 455 1.68 25.03 8.11
CA GLY A 455 2.15 23.74 7.67
C GLY A 455 1.19 23.08 6.68
N LYS A 456 -0.11 23.11 6.94
CA LYS A 456 -1.12 22.60 5.98
C LYS A 456 -1.08 23.31 4.63
N ALA A 457 -0.84 24.62 4.60
CA ALA A 457 -0.72 25.37 3.36
C ALA A 457 0.52 24.96 2.53
N GLN A 458 1.52 24.34 3.15
CA GLN A 458 2.72 23.84 2.47
C GLN A 458 2.60 22.36 2.04
N LEU A 459 1.48 21.71 2.34
CA LEU A 459 1.28 20.29 2.02
C LEU A 459 1.31 20.03 0.50
N ASP A 460 0.68 20.91 -0.28
CA ASP A 460 0.65 20.77 -1.74
C ASP A 460 2.06 20.92 -2.33
N ASN A 461 2.85 21.89 -1.83
CA ASN A 461 4.26 22.05 -2.23
C ASN A 461 5.12 20.83 -1.82
N PHE A 462 4.83 20.20 -0.68
CA PHE A 462 5.53 18.98 -0.27
C PHE A 462 5.21 17.79 -1.18
N ILE A 463 3.96 17.70 -1.64
CA ILE A 463 3.49 16.61 -2.51
C ILE A 463 3.96 16.80 -3.94
N ASP A 464 4.06 18.06 -4.40
CA ASP A 464 4.47 18.40 -5.76
C ASP A 464 5.92 17.92 -6.01
N PRO A 465 6.15 17.07 -7.02
CA PRO A 465 7.48 16.58 -7.32
C PRO A 465 8.42 17.69 -7.86
N ASP A 466 7.88 18.74 -8.48
CA ASP A 466 8.68 19.85 -9.03
C ASP A 466 9.09 20.86 -7.96
N GLU A 467 8.37 20.88 -6.82
CA GLU A 467 8.70 21.76 -5.70
C GLU A 467 9.76 21.14 -4.78
N LYS A 468 10.87 21.87 -4.61
CA LYS A 468 11.99 21.42 -3.77
C LYS A 468 11.68 21.51 -2.27
N TYR A 469 10.92 22.51 -1.87
CA TYR A 469 10.61 22.82 -0.47
C TYR A 469 9.11 22.75 -0.18
N PRO A 470 8.71 22.25 1.00
CA PRO A 470 9.53 21.67 2.07
C PRO A 470 10.23 20.39 1.63
N THR A 471 11.46 20.17 2.14
CA THR A 471 12.20 18.92 1.92
C THR A 471 11.99 17.94 3.06
N ILE A 472 12.06 18.42 4.31
CA ILE A 472 11.84 17.60 5.52
C ILE A 472 10.56 18.09 6.20
N VAL A 473 9.66 17.16 6.49
CA VAL A 473 8.44 17.47 7.23
C VAL A 473 8.35 16.61 8.49
N THR A 474 8.05 17.25 9.63
CA THR A 474 7.72 16.55 10.87
C THR A 474 6.21 16.52 11.05
N THR A 475 5.67 15.38 11.47
CA THR A 475 4.23 15.17 11.60
C THR A 475 3.90 14.20 12.74
N SER A 476 2.69 14.28 13.26
CA SER A 476 2.17 13.25 14.15
C SER A 476 1.27 12.26 13.39
N LYS A 477 -0.02 12.56 13.29
CA LYS A 477 -1.01 11.65 12.65
C LYS A 477 -1.46 12.11 11.27
N LEU A 478 -1.23 13.37 10.86
CA LEU A 478 -1.84 13.91 9.65
C LEU A 478 -1.35 13.21 8.37
N LEU A 479 -0.05 12.94 8.27
CA LEU A 479 0.56 12.36 7.07
C LEU A 479 0.56 10.82 7.06
N THR A 480 0.03 10.16 8.08
CA THR A 480 -0.07 8.69 8.11
C THR A 480 -0.98 8.17 6.99
N THR A 481 -1.99 8.94 6.59
CA THR A 481 -2.92 8.60 5.51
C THR A 481 -3.19 9.76 4.57
N GLY A 482 -3.57 9.45 3.33
CA GLY A 482 -4.07 10.42 2.36
C GLY A 482 -3.04 11.24 1.61
N VAL A 483 -1.81 11.30 2.06
CA VAL A 483 -0.77 12.10 1.39
C VAL A 483 -0.06 11.28 0.30
N ASN A 484 -0.10 11.79 -0.93
CA ASN A 484 0.49 11.12 -2.10
C ASN A 484 1.81 11.77 -2.54
N CYS A 485 2.82 11.79 -1.67
CA CYS A 485 4.15 12.27 -2.05
C CYS A 485 4.91 11.16 -2.81
N LYS A 486 4.93 11.24 -4.15
CA LYS A 486 5.60 10.25 -5.01
C LYS A 486 7.11 10.25 -4.85
N THR A 487 7.69 11.39 -4.49
CA THR A 487 9.14 11.61 -4.37
C THR A 487 9.68 11.39 -2.95
N CYS A 488 8.87 10.92 -2.00
CA CYS A 488 9.32 10.61 -0.64
C CYS A 488 10.37 9.49 -0.64
N LYS A 489 11.63 9.82 -0.38
CA LYS A 489 12.78 8.88 -0.37
C LYS A 489 13.13 8.40 1.04
N VAL A 490 12.74 9.13 2.09
CA VAL A 490 13.08 8.79 3.47
C VAL A 490 11.84 8.87 4.36
N VAL A 491 11.62 7.81 5.12
CA VAL A 491 10.58 7.72 6.15
C VAL A 491 11.25 7.49 7.49
N VAL A 492 11.03 8.41 8.44
CA VAL A 492 11.62 8.30 9.78
C VAL A 492 10.53 7.89 10.77
N LEU A 493 10.78 6.82 11.51
CA LEU A 493 9.90 6.28 12.54
C LEU A 493 10.43 6.68 13.92
N ASP A 494 9.87 7.74 14.49
CA ASP A 494 10.08 8.13 15.89
C ASP A 494 8.75 8.32 16.63
N ASN A 495 7.72 7.57 16.21
CA ASN A 495 6.40 7.52 16.85
C ASN A 495 6.21 6.23 17.65
N LYS A 496 5.22 6.24 18.54
CA LYS A 496 4.76 5.06 19.26
C LYS A 496 3.61 4.40 18.51
N PHE A 497 3.60 3.09 18.55
CA PHE A 497 2.53 2.29 17.95
C PHE A 497 1.72 1.63 19.08
N GLY A 498 0.42 1.93 19.15
CA GLY A 498 -0.52 1.34 20.09
C GLY A 498 -1.12 0.01 19.60
N GLU A 499 -2.29 -0.35 20.10
CA GLU A 499 -3.03 -1.59 19.75
C GLU A 499 -3.27 -1.76 18.24
N HIS A 500 -3.37 -0.65 17.50
CA HIS A 500 -3.52 -0.65 16.03
C HIS A 500 -2.19 -0.39 15.29
N GLY A 501 -1.07 -0.66 15.94
CA GLY A 501 0.27 -0.33 15.48
C GLY A 501 0.64 -0.93 14.12
N MET A 502 0.27 -2.18 13.85
CA MET A 502 0.52 -2.84 12.57
C MET A 502 -0.10 -2.06 11.39
N THR A 503 -1.34 -1.64 11.52
CA THR A 503 -2.04 -0.88 10.49
C THR A 503 -1.40 0.49 10.25
N GLU A 504 -1.10 1.21 11.34
CA GLU A 504 -0.44 2.51 11.28
C GLU A 504 0.95 2.38 10.65
N PHE A 505 1.73 1.39 11.06
CA PHE A 505 3.03 1.08 10.49
C PHE A 505 2.94 0.82 8.98
N LYS A 506 2.05 -0.07 8.52
CA LYS A 506 1.84 -0.36 7.09
C LYS A 506 1.43 0.88 6.28
N GLN A 507 0.65 1.76 6.87
CA GLN A 507 0.25 3.02 6.21
C GLN A 507 1.41 4.01 6.10
N ILE A 508 2.24 4.11 7.14
CA ILE A 508 3.44 4.94 7.16
C ILE A 508 4.43 4.45 6.09
N ILE A 509 4.73 3.15 6.07
CA ILE A 509 5.59 2.56 5.03
C ILE A 509 5.03 2.84 3.64
N GLY A 510 3.72 2.72 3.48
CA GLY A 510 3.03 3.03 2.24
C GLY A 510 3.28 4.45 1.69
N ARG A 511 3.81 5.38 2.48
CA ARG A 511 4.22 6.71 1.98
C ARG A 511 5.46 6.62 1.09
N GLY A 512 6.37 5.69 1.39
CA GLY A 512 7.59 5.47 0.62
C GLY A 512 7.44 4.53 -0.59
N THR A 513 6.37 3.75 -0.70
CA THR A 513 6.29 2.65 -1.67
C THR A 513 6.11 3.05 -3.13
N ARG A 514 5.81 4.31 -3.43
CA ARG A 514 5.60 4.76 -4.81
C ARG A 514 6.93 4.88 -5.55
N ILE A 515 6.95 4.43 -6.80
CA ILE A 515 8.07 4.63 -7.72
C ILE A 515 7.86 5.94 -8.46
N CYS A 516 8.94 6.71 -8.66
CA CYS A 516 8.95 7.93 -9.45
C CYS A 516 10.29 8.01 -10.21
N GLU A 517 10.34 7.37 -11.38
CA GLU A 517 11.57 7.21 -12.17
C GLU A 517 12.13 8.55 -12.65
N ASP A 518 11.25 9.49 -13.03
CA ASP A 518 11.62 10.82 -13.49
C ASP A 518 12.39 11.63 -12.44
N TYR A 519 12.26 11.27 -11.16
CA TYR A 519 12.94 11.90 -10.02
C TYR A 519 13.93 10.95 -9.33
N ASP A 520 14.37 9.90 -10.03
CA ASP A 520 15.32 8.91 -9.53
C ASP A 520 14.91 8.31 -8.17
N LYS A 521 13.59 8.03 -8.02
CA LYS A 521 13.04 7.40 -6.83
C LYS A 521 12.60 5.99 -7.15
N LEU A 522 13.52 5.04 -7.01
CA LEU A 522 13.33 3.61 -7.27
C LEU A 522 13.19 2.78 -6.00
N TYR A 523 13.68 3.26 -4.88
CA TYR A 523 13.53 2.67 -3.54
C TYR A 523 13.37 3.78 -2.50
N PHE A 524 13.15 3.41 -1.25
CA PHE A 524 13.16 4.35 -0.13
C PHE A 524 13.85 3.76 1.09
N THR A 525 14.19 4.61 2.05
CA THR A 525 14.85 4.21 3.29
C THR A 525 13.98 4.54 4.48
N ILE A 526 13.89 3.59 5.41
CA ILE A 526 13.24 3.75 6.71
C ILE A 526 14.35 3.95 7.75
N LEU A 527 14.34 5.09 8.45
CA LEU A 527 15.15 5.30 9.65
C LEU A 527 14.26 5.00 10.86
N ASP A 528 14.52 3.89 11.53
CA ASP A 528 13.66 3.38 12.60
C ASP A 528 14.33 3.53 13.96
N PHE A 529 13.91 4.55 14.72
CA PHE A 529 14.39 4.83 16.10
C PHE A 529 13.55 4.12 17.19
N ARG A 530 12.46 3.44 16.81
CA ARG A 530 11.53 2.79 17.76
C ARG A 530 11.47 1.28 17.65
N ASP A 531 12.26 0.66 16.77
CA ASP A 531 12.24 -0.77 16.44
C ASP A 531 10.88 -1.25 15.87
N ALA A 532 10.10 -0.33 15.30
CA ALA A 532 8.78 -0.62 14.76
C ALA A 532 8.83 -1.60 13.58
N SER A 533 9.84 -1.46 12.72
CA SER A 533 10.07 -2.36 11.60
C SER A 533 10.39 -3.82 12.01
N ARG A 534 10.75 -4.05 13.27
CA ARG A 534 10.99 -5.37 13.85
C ARG A 534 9.73 -5.98 14.45
N LEU A 535 8.91 -5.12 15.08
CA LEU A 535 7.68 -5.54 15.78
C LEU A 535 6.55 -5.89 14.81
N PHE A 536 6.51 -5.20 13.66
CA PHE A 536 5.37 -5.26 12.73
C PHE A 536 5.72 -5.86 11.36
N ALA A 537 6.83 -6.58 11.25
CA ALA A 537 7.20 -7.28 10.03
C ALA A 537 6.24 -8.44 9.76
N ASP A 538 5.63 -8.42 8.58
CA ASP A 538 4.82 -9.51 8.03
C ASP A 538 5.42 -9.92 6.68
N PRO A 539 6.36 -10.89 6.65
CA PRO A 539 7.09 -11.23 5.43
C PRO A 539 6.21 -11.72 4.27
N GLU A 540 5.05 -12.30 4.57
CA GLU A 540 4.14 -12.79 3.53
C GLU A 540 3.37 -11.66 2.86
N PHE A 541 3.05 -10.61 3.61
CA PHE A 541 2.30 -9.47 3.09
C PHE A 541 3.18 -8.27 2.73
N ASP A 542 4.09 -7.86 3.62
CA ASP A 542 4.90 -6.66 3.46
C ASP A 542 6.17 -6.91 2.62
N GLY A 543 6.56 -8.17 2.47
CA GLY A 543 7.86 -8.54 1.95
C GLY A 543 8.97 -8.19 2.93
N GLU A 544 10.17 -8.57 2.56
CA GLU A 544 11.35 -8.31 3.38
C GLU A 544 12.06 -7.03 2.91
N PRO A 545 12.63 -6.23 3.84
CA PRO A 545 13.47 -5.11 3.44
C PRO A 545 14.70 -5.61 2.69
N VAL A 546 15.12 -4.87 1.66
CA VAL A 546 16.30 -5.23 0.85
C VAL A 546 17.57 -5.25 1.70
N VAL A 547 17.66 -4.34 2.68
CA VAL A 547 18.76 -4.22 3.63
C VAL A 547 18.22 -3.80 4.99
N VAL A 548 18.71 -4.39 6.07
CA VAL A 548 18.55 -3.89 7.43
C VAL A 548 19.94 -3.56 7.97
N PHE A 549 20.18 -2.30 8.34
CA PHE A 549 21.46 -1.79 8.82
C PHE A 549 21.30 -1.19 10.23
N GLU A 550 22.15 -1.61 11.16
CA GLU A 550 22.23 -1.09 12.52
C GLU A 550 23.61 -0.47 12.74
N PRO A 551 23.76 0.87 12.56
CA PRO A 551 25.06 1.54 12.61
C PRO A 551 25.65 1.57 14.03
N ASN A 552 26.97 1.42 14.15
CA ASN A 552 27.71 1.59 15.40
C ASN A 552 28.02 3.06 15.72
N PRO A 553 28.48 3.36 16.95
CA PRO A 553 29.02 4.67 17.28
C PRO A 553 30.19 5.03 16.37
N GLY A 554 30.05 6.12 15.60
CA GLY A 554 31.08 6.61 14.68
C GLY A 554 31.01 6.07 13.26
N ASP A 555 30.16 5.08 13.00
CA ASP A 555 29.93 4.61 11.62
C ASP A 555 29.13 5.62 10.79
N PRO A 556 29.30 5.61 9.45
CA PRO A 556 28.35 6.24 8.56
C PRO A 556 26.94 5.70 8.82
N ILE A 557 25.94 6.55 8.81
CA ILE A 557 24.55 6.11 8.98
C ILE A 557 23.96 5.58 7.69
N ALA A 558 24.48 5.98 6.55
CA ALA A 558 24.11 5.42 5.28
C ALA A 558 24.79 4.05 5.08
N ASP A 559 24.01 3.08 4.57
CA ASP A 559 24.51 1.75 4.23
C ASP A 559 25.76 1.84 3.31
N PRO A 560 26.93 1.33 3.72
CA PRO A 560 28.17 1.43 2.94
C PRO A 560 28.18 0.57 1.66
N GLY A 561 27.16 -0.28 1.45
CA GLY A 561 27.09 -1.19 0.30
C GLY A 561 27.95 -2.46 0.44
N PRO A 562 27.90 -3.39 -0.53
CA PRO A 562 28.62 -4.66 -0.49
C PRO A 562 30.12 -4.44 -0.67
N GLY A 563 30.86 -4.38 0.42
CA GLY A 563 32.33 -4.18 0.42
C GLY A 563 32.94 -3.98 1.80
N GLY A 564 32.12 -3.79 2.83
CA GLY A 564 32.56 -3.80 4.22
C GLY A 564 32.80 -5.24 4.71
N ASN A 565 33.93 -5.48 5.37
CA ASN A 565 34.41 -6.80 5.81
C ASN A 565 33.35 -7.61 6.57
N GLY A 566 33.12 -8.84 6.09
CA GLY A 566 32.09 -9.75 6.58
C GLY A 566 32.40 -10.47 7.89
N GLY A 567 31.39 -10.72 8.67
CA GLY A 567 31.33 -11.57 9.85
C GLY A 567 30.38 -12.77 9.67
N SER A 568 30.42 -13.72 10.60
CA SER A 568 29.69 -15.00 10.50
C SER A 568 28.19 -14.89 10.81
N PRO A 569 27.35 -15.76 10.21
CA PRO A 569 25.90 -15.72 10.39
C PRO A 569 25.45 -16.03 11.84
N VAL A 570 24.48 -15.26 12.32
CA VAL A 570 23.82 -15.48 13.62
C VAL A 570 22.41 -16.05 13.38
N PRO A 571 21.94 -17.05 14.13
CA PRO A 571 20.62 -17.64 13.94
C PRO A 571 19.50 -16.64 14.22
N PRO A 572 18.33 -16.80 13.56
CA PRO A 572 17.19 -15.89 13.74
C PRO A 572 16.74 -15.86 15.21
N PRO A 573 16.35 -14.69 15.72
CA PRO A 573 15.79 -14.59 17.05
C PRO A 573 14.48 -15.41 17.14
N PRO A 574 14.15 -15.95 18.34
CA PRO A 574 12.89 -16.65 18.54
C PRO A 574 11.70 -15.73 18.27
N PRO A 575 10.53 -16.29 17.85
CA PRO A 575 9.34 -15.49 17.60
C PRO A 575 8.99 -14.66 18.85
N ILE A 576 8.76 -13.38 18.61
CA ILE A 576 8.40 -12.43 19.67
C ILE A 576 6.99 -12.81 20.14
N VAL A 577 6.86 -13.15 21.42
CA VAL A 577 5.56 -13.25 22.10
C VAL A 577 4.95 -11.86 22.12
N ASP A 578 3.67 -11.75 21.81
CA ASP A 578 2.94 -10.48 21.82
C ASP A 578 3.27 -9.65 23.05
N PRO A 579 3.56 -8.35 22.89
CA PRO A 579 3.81 -7.49 24.04
C PRO A 579 2.56 -7.46 24.94
N PRO A 580 2.71 -7.43 26.27
CA PRO A 580 1.57 -7.39 27.16
C PRO A 580 0.68 -6.19 26.81
N VAL A 581 -0.62 -6.44 26.71
CA VAL A 581 -1.64 -5.42 26.49
C VAL A 581 -1.58 -4.42 27.65
N LEU A 582 -1.16 -3.20 27.36
CA LEU A 582 -1.22 -2.10 28.31
C LEU A 582 -2.68 -1.63 28.41
N PRO A 583 -3.19 -1.33 29.61
CA PRO A 583 -4.52 -0.77 29.76
C PRO A 583 -4.61 0.58 29.02
N PRO A 584 -5.79 0.97 28.51
CA PRO A 584 -5.97 2.22 27.79
C PRO A 584 -5.57 3.40 28.67
N ASP A 585 -4.69 4.27 28.16
CA ASP A 585 -4.30 5.50 28.81
C ASP A 585 -5.53 6.37 29.09
N ASP A 586 -5.81 6.61 30.35
CA ASP A 586 -6.77 7.63 30.79
C ASP A 586 -6.18 9.01 30.47
N PRO A 587 -6.81 9.83 29.60
CA PRO A 587 -6.24 11.10 29.19
C PRO A 587 -6.26 12.19 30.28
N SER A 588 -6.73 11.89 31.46
CA SER A 588 -6.81 12.85 32.57
C SER A 588 -5.66 12.67 33.55
N SER A 589 -4.62 13.50 33.43
CA SER A 589 -3.62 13.85 34.47
C SER A 589 -2.22 13.23 34.42
N HIS A 590 -1.61 12.96 33.30
CA HIS A 590 -0.17 12.69 33.31
C HIS A 590 0.64 14.00 33.26
N VAL A 591 1.38 14.29 34.33
CA VAL A 591 2.38 15.35 34.33
C VAL A 591 3.53 14.90 33.42
N LYS A 592 3.73 15.63 32.32
CA LYS A 592 4.80 15.36 31.36
C LYS A 592 6.03 16.15 31.78
N TYR A 593 7.08 15.44 32.22
CA TYR A 593 8.34 16.03 32.66
C TYR A 593 9.24 16.39 31.48
N HIS A 594 9.93 17.52 31.55
CA HIS A 594 10.89 17.96 30.54
C HIS A 594 12.28 18.01 31.15
N VAL A 595 13.22 17.23 30.64
CA VAL A 595 14.57 17.15 31.16
C VAL A 595 15.61 17.49 30.09
N HIS A 596 16.74 18.04 30.55
CA HIS A 596 17.92 18.30 29.75
C HIS A 596 19.20 17.90 30.49
N GLY A 597 20.34 17.87 29.79
CA GLY A 597 21.61 17.42 30.34
C GLY A 597 21.80 15.91 30.34
N ALA A 598 20.94 15.17 29.66
CA ALA A 598 21.11 13.71 29.48
C ALA A 598 22.24 13.42 28.47
N ASP A 599 23.09 12.44 28.80
CA ASP A 599 24.11 11.97 27.85
C ASP A 599 23.49 10.97 26.89
N VAL A 600 23.24 11.38 25.66
CA VAL A 600 22.57 10.58 24.63
C VAL A 600 23.50 10.32 23.44
N TYR A 601 23.71 9.05 23.12
CA TYR A 601 24.59 8.61 22.03
C TYR A 601 24.11 7.28 21.44
N VAL A 602 24.63 6.91 20.26
CA VAL A 602 24.32 5.64 19.57
C VAL A 602 25.17 4.49 20.13
N VAL A 603 24.57 3.31 20.33
CA VAL A 603 25.19 2.17 21.06
C VAL A 603 25.22 0.88 20.24
N SER A 604 24.78 0.78 19.00
CA SER A 604 24.50 -0.52 18.41
C SER A 604 25.52 -1.12 17.46
N GLU A 605 25.43 -2.43 17.24
CA GLU A 605 26.42 -3.31 16.63
C GLU A 605 25.88 -4.39 15.68
N MET A 606 24.88 -4.19 14.83
CA MET A 606 24.41 -5.25 13.93
C MET A 606 24.01 -4.77 12.54
N VAL A 607 24.50 -5.47 11.51
CA VAL A 607 24.04 -5.36 10.11
C VAL A 607 23.26 -6.60 9.74
N GLN A 608 22.08 -6.43 9.15
CA GLN A 608 21.29 -7.52 8.57
C GLN A 608 21.09 -7.27 7.08
N TYR A 609 21.38 -8.25 6.26
CA TYR A 609 21.13 -8.20 4.81
C TYR A 609 20.66 -9.57 4.31
N TYR A 610 19.96 -9.58 3.19
CA TYR A 610 19.58 -10.81 2.53
C TYR A 610 20.67 -11.25 1.56
N SER A 611 21.10 -12.50 1.69
CA SER A 611 22.02 -13.13 0.73
C SER A 611 21.34 -13.32 -0.63
N SER A 612 22.15 -13.61 -1.66
CA SER A 612 21.63 -13.95 -3.00
C SER A 612 20.62 -15.09 -3.02
N ASP A 613 20.58 -15.90 -1.96
CA ASP A 613 19.72 -17.07 -1.79
C ASP A 613 18.46 -16.75 -0.97
N GLY A 614 18.19 -15.46 -0.68
CA GLY A 614 17.00 -15.00 0.05
C GLY A 614 17.03 -15.27 1.57
N LEU A 615 18.21 -15.60 2.14
CA LEU A 615 18.38 -15.80 3.58
C LEU A 615 18.82 -14.50 4.26
N LEU A 616 18.18 -14.16 5.38
CA LEU A 616 18.56 -13.03 6.21
C LEU A 616 19.92 -13.33 6.88
N VAL A 617 20.93 -12.57 6.52
CA VAL A 617 22.27 -12.65 7.12
C VAL A 617 22.43 -11.49 8.11
N THR A 618 22.73 -11.80 9.37
CA THR A 618 23.03 -10.81 10.39
C THR A 618 24.54 -10.83 10.68
N GLU A 619 25.19 -9.72 10.50
CA GLU A 619 26.61 -9.58 10.80
C GLU A 619 26.79 -8.62 11.98
N SER A 620 27.59 -9.03 12.98
CA SER A 620 28.06 -8.11 14.02
C SER A 620 29.43 -7.59 13.61
N LEU A 621 29.57 -6.29 13.53
CA LEU A 621 30.87 -5.64 13.35
C LEU A 621 31.56 -5.59 14.72
N LYS A 622 32.66 -6.31 14.88
CA LYS A 622 33.60 -6.13 15.99
C LYS A 622 34.78 -5.32 15.52
#